data_81fd18d0ef9786d5604756a67910128e
#
_entry.id   81fd18d0ef9786d5604756a67910128e
#
_cell.length_a   1.000
_cell.length_b   1.000
_cell.length_c   1.000
_cell.angle_alpha   90.00
_cell.angle_beta   90.00
_cell.angle_gamma   90.00
#
_symmetry.space_group_name_H-M   'P 1'
#
loop_
_entity.id
_entity.type
_entity.pdbx_description
1 polymer ?
#
loop_
_entity_poly.entity_id
_entity_poly.type
_entity_poly.pdbx_seq_one_letter_code
_entity_poly.pdbx_strand_id
1 'polypeptide(L)'
;MSDDLSLHLGGSSKRLHSRKFGDASNEDFAPKNVDLEKEYKASQSNVTTEVYEASSFEEKASSEKPQYSSFWKKFYYEYVIVDKSILGVSILDSFMYNQDLKPVEKERRVWSWYNYCYFWLAECFNINTWQIAATGLQLGLNWWQCWITIWIGYGFVGAFVVLASRVGSAYHLSFPISSRTSFGIFFSLWPIINRVVMAIVWYSVQAYIAATPVSLMLKSIFGKNLQDRIPNHFASPNATTYEFMCFFIFWVASLPFLLVPPHKIRHLFTVKAVLVPFGSFGFLIWAIRKAHGRIALGSLTDVQPRGSAFSWAFLRSLMGCMANFSTMVINAPDFSRFSKNPNSALWSQLVCIPLLFSITCLIGILVTAAGYEIYGVNYWSPLDVLEQFLQTAYNKGTRAGVFLISFVFAVAQLGTNISANSLSCGTDMSAIFPKFINIRRGSLFCAAMALCICPWNLMATSSKFTMALSAYAIFLSSIAGVVCSDYFVVRRGYIKLTHIYSHQKGSFYMYGNRFGINWRALAAYLCGVAPCLPGFIAEVGAPAITVSDGAMKLYYLSYWVGYGLSFSSYTALCYFFPVPGCPVNNIIKDKGWFQRWIDVEDFEEDWRETIERDNLDDDSISIYEHEDEKTFI
;
A
#
# COMPACT_ATOMS: atom_id res chain seq x y z
N MET A 1 -18.88 25.19 49.36
CA MET A 1 -20.13 24.67 48.88
C MET A 1 -19.77 23.61 47.87
N SER A 2 -19.30 22.42 48.28
CA SER A 2 -20.02 21.23 48.81
C SER A 2 -21.25 20.92 47.96
N ASP A 3 -21.16 19.86 47.21
CA ASP A 3 -21.90 18.66 47.54
C ASP A 3 -21.60 17.54 46.53
N ASP A 4 -21.25 16.44 47.13
CA ASP A 4 -21.21 15.08 46.69
C ASP A 4 -22.25 14.62 45.66
N LEU A 5 -21.82 13.68 44.80
CA LEU A 5 -22.65 12.55 44.42
C LEU A 5 -21.79 11.35 44.00
N SER A 6 -21.57 10.49 44.97
CA SER A 6 -21.16 9.10 44.82
C SER A 6 -22.33 8.29 44.26
N LEU A 7 -22.11 7.48 43.19
CA LEU A 7 -23.06 6.46 42.79
C LEU A 7 -22.37 5.17 42.33
N HIS A 8 -22.44 4.21 43.25
CA HIS A 8 -22.56 2.76 43.16
C HIS A 8 -22.16 2.04 41.87
N LEU A 9 -21.11 1.25 42.02
CA LEU A 9 -20.87 0.02 41.28
C LEU A 9 -21.97 -1.02 41.62
N GLY A 10 -22.75 -1.40 40.62
CA GLY A 10 -23.70 -2.50 40.68
C GLY A 10 -23.51 -3.40 39.47
N GLY A 11 -22.93 -4.57 39.67
CA GLY A 11 -22.80 -5.59 38.66
C GLY A 11 -24.17 -6.16 38.24
N SER A 12 -24.33 -6.37 36.95
CA SER A 12 -25.43 -7.21 36.44
C SER A 12 -24.97 -7.94 35.18
N SER A 13 -24.63 -9.21 35.39
CA SER A 13 -24.54 -10.25 34.38
C SER A 13 -25.94 -10.39 33.72
N LYS A 14 -26.10 -10.02 32.47
CA LYS A 14 -27.26 -10.38 31.66
C LYS A 14 -26.87 -11.44 30.65
N ARG A 15 -27.36 -12.67 30.92
CA ARG A 15 -27.45 -13.77 29.97
C ARG A 15 -28.26 -13.33 28.75
N LEU A 16 -27.71 -13.53 27.56
CA LEU A 16 -28.45 -13.37 26.30
C LEU A 16 -29.34 -14.61 26.06
N HIS A 17 -30.64 -14.36 26.03
CA HIS A 17 -31.64 -15.35 25.64
C HIS A 17 -31.53 -15.71 24.15
N SER A 18 -31.42 -17.00 23.88
CA SER A 18 -31.65 -17.57 22.54
C SER A 18 -33.13 -17.39 22.13
N ARG A 19 -33.40 -16.72 21.03
CA ARG A 19 -34.72 -16.75 20.39
C ARG A 19 -34.86 -18.04 19.60
N LYS A 20 -35.81 -18.87 20.04
CA LYS A 20 -36.34 -20.02 19.31
C LYS A 20 -37.06 -19.53 18.06
N PHE A 21 -36.74 -20.11 16.91
CA PHE A 21 -37.59 -20.09 15.72
C PHE A 21 -38.60 -21.23 15.83
N GLY A 22 -39.82 -20.95 15.45
CA GLY A 22 -40.96 -21.82 15.59
C GLY A 22 -41.00 -22.96 14.57
N ASP A 23 -41.68 -23.98 15.00
CA ASP A 23 -41.93 -25.27 14.36
C ASP A 23 -42.60 -25.13 12.98
N ALA A 24 -42.11 -25.92 12.02
CA ALA A 24 -42.88 -26.45 10.93
C ALA A 24 -42.61 -27.98 10.88
N SER A 25 -43.67 -28.70 11.16
CA SER A 25 -43.79 -30.17 11.16
C SER A 25 -43.34 -30.82 9.85
N ASN A 26 -42.51 -31.85 9.94
CA ASN A 26 -42.65 -33.05 9.12
C ASN A 26 -42.01 -34.26 9.82
N GLU A 27 -42.79 -35.31 9.87
CA GLU A 27 -42.52 -36.58 10.51
C GLU A 27 -41.49 -37.44 9.73
N ASP A 28 -40.99 -38.43 10.48
CA ASP A 28 -40.22 -39.59 10.03
C ASP A 28 -38.77 -39.41 9.59
N PHE A 29 -37.88 -39.63 10.58
CA PHE A 29 -36.79 -40.60 10.54
C PHE A 29 -36.07 -40.62 11.89
N ALA A 30 -36.26 -41.69 12.69
CA ALA A 30 -35.49 -41.90 13.91
C ALA A 30 -34.17 -42.62 13.60
N PRO A 31 -33.00 -42.05 13.93
CA PRO A 31 -31.77 -42.82 13.97
C PRO A 31 -31.54 -43.42 15.37
N LYS A 32 -31.05 -44.65 15.36
CA LYS A 32 -30.68 -45.47 16.50
C LYS A 32 -29.72 -44.74 17.44
N ASN A 33 -30.00 -44.87 18.75
CA ASN A 33 -29.08 -44.47 19.83
C ASN A 33 -27.71 -45.13 19.64
N VAL A 34 -26.74 -44.38 19.19
CA VAL A 34 -25.31 -44.66 19.30
C VAL A 34 -24.76 -43.78 20.43
N ASP A 35 -23.99 -44.39 21.30
CA ASP A 35 -23.49 -43.82 22.56
C ASP A 35 -22.39 -42.74 22.27
N LEU A 36 -22.82 -41.55 21.83
CA LEU A 36 -22.00 -40.42 21.46
C LEU A 36 -21.01 -39.97 22.58
N GLU A 37 -21.32 -40.32 23.84
CA GLU A 37 -20.45 -39.97 24.96
C GLU A 37 -19.22 -40.88 25.09
N LYS A 38 -19.28 -42.11 24.60
CA LYS A 38 -18.12 -43.01 24.53
C LYS A 38 -17.21 -42.69 23.34
N GLU A 39 -17.76 -42.34 22.21
CA GLU A 39 -16.95 -41.87 21.06
C GLU A 39 -16.26 -40.57 21.34
N TYR A 40 -16.90 -39.59 22.02
CA TYR A 40 -16.28 -38.33 22.40
C TYR A 40 -15.12 -38.51 23.39
N LYS A 41 -15.22 -39.42 24.35
CA LYS A 41 -14.13 -39.74 25.29
C LYS A 41 -12.99 -40.54 24.65
N ALA A 42 -13.29 -41.38 23.67
CA ALA A 42 -12.27 -42.09 22.91
C ALA A 42 -11.51 -41.16 21.94
N SER A 43 -12.17 -40.17 21.33
CA SER A 43 -11.54 -39.18 20.50
C SER A 43 -10.61 -38.25 21.31
N GLN A 44 -10.99 -37.85 22.51
CA GLN A 44 -10.12 -37.03 23.37
C GLN A 44 -8.87 -37.78 23.86
N SER A 45 -8.93 -39.09 24.09
CA SER A 45 -7.74 -39.87 24.49
C SER A 45 -6.77 -40.06 23.30
N ASN A 46 -7.24 -40.16 22.10
CA ASN A 46 -6.41 -40.26 20.90
C ASN A 46 -5.74 -38.92 20.55
N VAL A 47 -6.49 -37.81 20.65
CA VAL A 47 -5.94 -36.45 20.40
C VAL A 47 -4.82 -36.10 21.39
N THR A 48 -4.93 -36.50 22.69
CA THR A 48 -3.84 -36.27 23.66
C THR A 48 -2.60 -37.12 23.35
N THR A 49 -2.73 -38.31 22.79
CA THR A 49 -1.59 -39.15 22.42
C THR A 49 -0.92 -38.63 21.14
N GLU A 50 -1.67 -38.21 20.15
CA GLU A 50 -1.14 -37.64 18.90
C GLU A 50 -0.48 -36.25 19.10
N VAL A 51 -1.03 -35.41 19.99
CA VAL A 51 -0.39 -34.14 20.38
C VAL A 51 0.95 -34.38 21.10
N TYR A 52 1.05 -35.44 21.92
CA TYR A 52 2.33 -35.84 22.52
C TYR A 52 3.32 -36.40 21.51
N GLU A 53 2.86 -37.16 20.52
CA GLU A 53 3.71 -37.63 19.43
C GLU A 53 4.11 -36.49 18.48
N ALA A 54 3.23 -35.57 18.12
CA ALA A 54 3.55 -34.39 17.31
C ALA A 54 4.55 -33.47 18.00
N SER A 55 4.41 -33.21 19.32
CA SER A 55 5.39 -32.43 20.07
C SER A 55 6.75 -33.13 20.18
N SER A 56 6.77 -34.47 20.29
CA SER A 56 8.00 -35.25 20.28
C SER A 56 8.64 -35.33 18.88
N PHE A 57 7.87 -35.21 17.80
CA PHE A 57 8.37 -35.07 16.42
C PHE A 57 8.99 -33.69 16.19
N GLU A 58 8.38 -32.60 16.69
CA GLU A 58 8.97 -31.26 16.62
C GLU A 58 10.25 -31.15 17.45
N GLU A 59 10.31 -31.76 18.62
CA GLU A 59 11.51 -31.78 19.48
C GLU A 59 12.64 -32.64 18.88
N LYS A 60 12.34 -33.76 18.21
CA LYS A 60 13.30 -34.55 17.47
C LYS A 60 13.75 -33.89 16.15
N ALA A 61 12.87 -33.19 15.44
CA ALA A 61 13.23 -32.45 14.23
C ALA A 61 14.15 -31.25 14.52
N SER A 62 14.12 -30.70 15.74
CA SER A 62 15.00 -29.61 16.16
C SER A 62 16.40 -30.04 16.57
N SER A 63 16.64 -31.32 16.85
CA SER A 63 17.92 -31.82 17.39
C SER A 63 18.87 -32.39 16.33
N GLU A 64 18.40 -32.82 15.16
CA GLU A 64 19.27 -33.32 14.11
C GLU A 64 19.59 -32.23 13.07
N LYS A 65 20.84 -31.73 13.08
CA LYS A 65 21.34 -30.87 12.01
C LYS A 65 21.30 -31.67 10.71
N PRO A 66 20.60 -31.26 9.67
CA PRO A 66 20.51 -31.99 8.42
C PRO A 66 21.91 -32.16 7.83
N GLN A 67 22.29 -33.41 7.60
CA GLN A 67 23.58 -33.75 7.02
C GLN A 67 23.50 -33.58 5.48
N TYR A 68 24.05 -32.47 4.98
CA TYR A 68 24.01 -32.16 3.55
C TYR A 68 25.05 -32.92 2.77
N SER A 69 24.65 -33.59 1.71
CA SER A 69 25.52 -34.42 0.83
C SER A 69 26.42 -33.59 -0.12
N SER A 70 26.24 -32.25 -0.17
CA SER A 70 27.01 -31.34 -1.04
C SER A 70 27.07 -29.93 -0.45
N PHE A 71 28.22 -29.23 -0.69
CA PHE A 71 28.38 -27.80 -0.36
C PHE A 71 27.26 -26.95 -0.96
N TRP A 72 26.86 -27.17 -2.20
CA TRP A 72 25.80 -26.43 -2.87
C TRP A 72 24.42 -26.66 -2.24
N LYS A 73 24.13 -27.90 -1.79
CA LYS A 73 22.91 -28.19 -1.05
C LYS A 73 22.90 -27.46 0.30
N LYS A 74 24.04 -27.49 1.03
CA LYS A 74 24.18 -26.75 2.29
C LYS A 74 23.98 -25.25 2.08
N PHE A 75 24.64 -24.64 1.08
CA PHE A 75 24.50 -23.24 0.72
C PHE A 75 23.05 -22.88 0.40
N TYR A 76 22.38 -23.70 -0.42
CA TYR A 76 20.98 -23.49 -0.80
C TYR A 76 20.06 -23.51 0.44
N TYR A 77 20.17 -24.47 1.32
CA TYR A 77 19.31 -24.59 2.50
C TYR A 77 19.64 -23.59 3.62
N GLU A 78 20.89 -23.17 3.76
CA GLU A 78 21.30 -22.24 4.81
C GLU A 78 21.11 -20.77 4.43
N TYR A 79 21.36 -20.44 3.16
CA TYR A 79 21.43 -19.04 2.70
C TYR A 79 20.35 -18.63 1.69
N VAL A 80 19.83 -19.56 0.88
CA VAL A 80 18.85 -19.23 -0.15
C VAL A 80 17.43 -19.38 0.40
N ILE A 81 17.11 -20.46 1.10
CA ILE A 81 15.81 -20.65 1.73
C ILE A 81 15.69 -19.75 2.95
N VAL A 82 14.57 -19.00 3.01
CA VAL A 82 14.31 -18.05 4.08
C VAL A 82 13.73 -18.71 5.32
N ASP A 83 12.73 -19.55 5.13
CA ASP A 83 12.01 -20.21 6.21
C ASP A 83 12.26 -21.72 6.16
N LYS A 84 12.91 -22.21 7.21
CA LYS A 84 13.25 -23.63 7.33
C LYS A 84 12.05 -24.49 7.74
N SER A 85 11.01 -23.91 8.30
CA SER A 85 9.76 -24.61 8.62
C SER A 85 8.98 -25.02 7.36
N ILE A 86 9.30 -24.38 6.21
CA ILE A 86 8.70 -24.68 4.91
C ILE A 86 9.49 -25.80 4.17
N LEU A 87 10.51 -26.38 4.80
CA LEU A 87 11.24 -27.52 4.24
C LEU A 87 10.32 -28.76 4.19
N GLY A 88 9.96 -29.18 2.98
CA GLY A 88 8.99 -30.26 2.75
C GLY A 88 7.61 -29.79 2.30
N VAL A 89 7.27 -28.52 2.53
CA VAL A 89 6.03 -27.93 2.07
C VAL A 89 6.12 -27.59 0.58
N SER A 90 5.05 -27.80 -0.17
CA SER A 90 5.03 -27.47 -1.60
C SER A 90 5.20 -25.95 -1.82
N ILE A 91 5.64 -25.55 -3.01
CA ILE A 91 5.72 -24.10 -3.35
C ILE A 91 4.33 -23.47 -3.29
N LEU A 92 3.33 -24.23 -3.67
CA LEU A 92 1.95 -23.78 -3.72
C LEU A 92 1.39 -23.54 -2.32
N ASP A 93 1.62 -24.46 -1.39
CA ASP A 93 1.16 -24.31 0.00
C ASP A 93 1.88 -23.15 0.70
N SER A 94 3.18 -22.97 0.43
CA SER A 94 3.92 -21.79 0.89
C SER A 94 3.39 -20.47 0.33
N PHE A 95 2.90 -20.48 -0.92
CA PHE A 95 2.22 -19.33 -1.53
C PHE A 95 0.87 -19.07 -0.84
N MET A 96 0.16 -20.12 -0.49
CA MET A 96 -1.14 -20.00 0.18
C MET A 96 -1.01 -19.42 1.57
N TYR A 97 -0.09 -19.93 2.38
CA TYR A 97 0.11 -19.55 3.78
C TYR A 97 1.59 -19.40 4.13
N ASN A 98 1.95 -18.29 4.74
CA ASN A 98 3.27 -18.07 5.33
C ASN A 98 3.18 -17.08 6.52
N GLN A 99 4.23 -17.04 7.36
CA GLN A 99 4.30 -16.24 8.58
C GLN A 99 4.18 -14.71 8.34
N ASP A 100 4.61 -14.21 7.18
CA ASP A 100 4.54 -12.77 6.84
C ASP A 100 3.12 -12.35 6.39
N LEU A 101 2.32 -13.30 5.91
CA LEU A 101 1.01 -13.07 5.29
C LEU A 101 -0.18 -13.53 6.12
N LYS A 102 0.02 -14.32 7.17
CA LYS A 102 -1.05 -14.69 8.07
C LYS A 102 -1.70 -13.45 8.71
N PRO A 103 -2.95 -13.54 9.22
CA PRO A 103 -3.55 -12.46 9.96
C PRO A 103 -2.66 -12.04 11.13
N VAL A 104 -2.57 -10.73 11.40
CA VAL A 104 -1.68 -10.22 12.46
C VAL A 104 -2.16 -10.69 13.82
N GLU A 105 -1.26 -11.29 14.59
CA GLU A 105 -1.49 -11.78 15.96
C GLU A 105 -1.93 -10.65 16.89
N LYS A 106 -2.71 -10.98 17.92
CA LYS A 106 -3.36 -10.03 18.83
C LYS A 106 -2.37 -9.11 19.55
N GLU A 107 -1.22 -9.66 19.95
CA GLU A 107 -0.14 -8.93 20.63
C GLU A 107 0.50 -7.87 19.74
N ARG A 108 0.44 -8.04 18.42
CA ARG A 108 1.01 -7.13 17.42
C ARG A 108 0.02 -6.09 16.92
N ARG A 109 -1.27 -6.16 17.31
CA ARG A 109 -2.34 -5.20 16.96
C ARG A 109 -2.29 -3.99 17.91
N VAL A 110 -1.27 -3.16 17.78
CA VAL A 110 -0.95 -2.08 18.72
C VAL A 110 -1.28 -0.68 18.20
N TRP A 111 -1.75 -0.55 16.94
CA TRP A 111 -2.00 0.75 16.36
C TRP A 111 -3.35 1.31 16.77
N SER A 112 -3.31 2.41 17.54
CA SER A 112 -4.45 3.25 17.90
C SER A 112 -4.57 4.44 16.96
N TRP A 113 -5.61 5.25 17.09
CA TRP A 113 -5.87 6.42 16.26
C TRP A 113 -4.68 7.40 16.16
N TYR A 114 -3.96 7.63 17.26
CA TYR A 114 -2.80 8.54 17.28
C TYR A 114 -1.60 7.99 16.50
N ASN A 115 -1.43 6.66 16.41
CA ASN A 115 -0.37 6.07 15.60
C ASN A 115 -0.58 6.37 14.11
N TYR A 116 -1.84 6.38 13.64
CA TYR A 116 -2.17 6.80 12.28
C TYR A 116 -1.90 8.30 12.06
N CYS A 117 -2.22 9.15 13.04
CA CYS A 117 -1.89 10.58 12.95
C CYS A 117 -0.38 10.79 12.82
N TYR A 118 0.44 10.12 13.65
CA TYR A 118 1.90 10.19 13.54
C TYR A 118 2.44 9.60 12.22
N PHE A 119 1.85 8.51 11.76
CA PHE A 119 2.21 7.91 10.47
C PHE A 119 1.97 8.90 9.33
N TRP A 120 0.78 9.51 9.25
CA TRP A 120 0.46 10.48 8.21
C TRP A 120 1.24 11.79 8.37
N LEU A 121 1.54 12.20 9.59
CA LEU A 121 2.44 13.33 9.83
C LEU A 121 3.85 13.04 9.28
N ALA A 122 4.36 11.84 9.48
CA ALA A 122 5.62 11.45 8.90
C ALA A 122 5.55 11.37 7.36
N GLU A 123 4.44 10.90 6.78
CA GLU A 123 4.31 10.72 5.33
C GLU A 123 4.07 12.01 4.57
N CYS A 124 3.34 12.99 5.12
CA CYS A 124 3.02 14.23 4.41
C CYS A 124 4.25 15.12 4.19
N PHE A 125 5.16 15.19 5.16
CA PHE A 125 6.35 16.04 5.09
C PHE A 125 7.47 15.37 4.26
N ASN A 126 7.40 15.57 2.95
CA ASN A 126 8.42 15.15 1.99
C ASN A 126 8.45 16.11 0.79
N ILE A 127 9.52 16.07 0.00
CA ILE A 127 9.74 16.97 -1.14
C ILE A 127 8.69 16.71 -2.24
N ASN A 128 8.34 15.45 -2.47
CA ASN A 128 7.36 15.07 -3.49
C ASN A 128 5.99 15.73 -3.23
N THR A 129 5.53 15.79 -1.99
CA THR A 129 4.28 16.50 -1.63
C THR A 129 4.32 17.96 -2.03
N TRP A 130 5.47 18.64 -1.88
CA TRP A 130 5.65 20.02 -2.31
C TRP A 130 5.66 20.17 -3.83
N GLN A 131 6.27 19.22 -4.54
CA GLN A 131 6.28 19.22 -6.02
C GLN A 131 4.88 19.01 -6.61
N ILE A 132 4.04 18.18 -5.97
CA ILE A 132 2.62 18.03 -6.35
C ILE A 132 1.89 19.38 -6.23
N ALA A 133 2.09 20.11 -5.13
CA ALA A 133 1.52 21.44 -4.95
C ALA A 133 2.03 22.43 -6.01
N ALA A 134 3.34 22.44 -6.25
CA ALA A 134 3.96 23.32 -7.26
C ALA A 134 3.47 23.03 -8.68
N THR A 135 3.06 21.79 -8.99
CA THR A 135 2.48 21.46 -10.29
C THR A 135 1.20 22.27 -10.58
N GLY A 136 0.36 22.54 -9.57
CA GLY A 136 -0.80 23.41 -9.72
C GLY A 136 -0.41 24.86 -10.07
N LEU A 137 0.66 25.38 -9.47
CA LEU A 137 1.21 26.69 -9.79
C LEU A 137 1.79 26.74 -11.21
N GLN A 138 2.41 25.65 -11.68
CA GLN A 138 2.90 25.52 -13.06
C GLN A 138 1.75 25.48 -14.10
N LEU A 139 0.57 25.01 -13.70
CA LEU A 139 -0.65 25.03 -14.51
C LEU A 139 -1.31 26.43 -14.56
N GLY A 140 -0.74 27.44 -13.91
CA GLY A 140 -1.23 28.81 -13.87
C GLY A 140 -2.30 29.09 -12.82
N LEU A 141 -2.51 28.19 -11.87
CA LEU A 141 -3.40 28.44 -10.74
C LEU A 141 -2.74 29.41 -9.74
N ASN A 142 -3.55 30.27 -9.09
CA ASN A 142 -3.10 31.08 -7.98
C ASN A 142 -2.84 30.21 -6.75
N TRP A 143 -2.07 30.70 -5.79
CA TRP A 143 -1.71 29.98 -4.58
C TRP A 143 -2.92 29.41 -3.82
N TRP A 144 -4.02 30.18 -3.66
CA TRP A 144 -5.20 29.76 -2.95
C TRP A 144 -6.05 28.76 -3.76
N GLN A 145 -6.12 28.90 -5.10
CA GLN A 145 -6.78 27.96 -5.99
C GLN A 145 -6.08 26.60 -5.93
N CYS A 146 -4.76 26.61 -6.01
CA CYS A 146 -3.93 25.43 -5.84
C CYS A 146 -4.15 24.78 -4.47
N TRP A 147 -4.22 25.57 -3.40
CA TRP A 147 -4.46 25.05 -2.04
C TRP A 147 -5.85 24.43 -1.88
N ILE A 148 -6.87 25.00 -2.50
CA ILE A 148 -8.24 24.40 -2.54
C ILE A 148 -8.21 23.06 -3.28
N THR A 149 -7.52 22.93 -4.43
CA THR A 149 -7.40 21.63 -5.14
C THR A 149 -6.76 20.58 -4.28
N ILE A 150 -5.80 20.96 -3.43
CA ILE A 150 -5.11 20.06 -2.49
C ILE A 150 -6.06 19.59 -1.39
N TRP A 151 -6.82 20.49 -0.76
CA TRP A 151 -7.82 20.12 0.25
C TRP A 151 -8.83 19.12 -0.29
N ILE A 152 -9.39 19.39 -1.46
CA ILE A 152 -10.39 18.53 -2.09
C ILE A 152 -9.74 17.21 -2.53
N GLY A 153 -8.57 17.26 -3.18
CA GLY A 153 -7.86 16.07 -3.66
C GLY A 153 -7.46 15.11 -2.54
N TYR A 154 -6.81 15.62 -1.48
CA TYR A 154 -6.47 14.79 -0.32
C TYR A 154 -7.68 14.45 0.56
N GLY A 155 -8.78 15.18 0.48
CA GLY A 155 -10.06 14.79 1.05
C GLY A 155 -10.60 13.51 0.41
N PHE A 156 -10.60 13.41 -0.92
CA PHE A 156 -10.92 12.18 -1.65
C PHE A 156 -9.92 11.05 -1.36
N VAL A 157 -8.62 11.36 -1.34
CA VAL A 157 -7.59 10.39 -0.96
C VAL A 157 -7.86 9.81 0.43
N GLY A 158 -8.15 10.66 1.42
CA GLY A 158 -8.48 10.22 2.78
C GLY A 158 -9.67 9.26 2.79
N ALA A 159 -10.72 9.56 2.04
CA ALA A 159 -11.88 8.69 1.89
C ALA A 159 -11.50 7.33 1.27
N PHE A 160 -10.75 7.31 0.17
CA PHE A 160 -10.33 6.06 -0.48
C PHE A 160 -9.37 5.25 0.38
N VAL A 161 -8.44 5.88 1.10
CA VAL A 161 -7.56 5.19 2.06
C VAL A 161 -8.36 4.54 3.17
N VAL A 162 -9.37 5.24 3.72
CA VAL A 162 -10.25 4.67 4.75
C VAL A 162 -11.04 3.48 4.23
N LEU A 163 -11.61 3.57 3.03
CA LEU A 163 -12.30 2.44 2.41
C LEU A 163 -11.37 1.25 2.22
N ALA A 164 -10.20 1.45 1.62
CA ALA A 164 -9.24 0.37 1.38
C ALA A 164 -8.67 -0.23 2.69
N SER A 165 -8.45 0.59 3.73
CA SER A 165 -7.91 0.14 5.01
C SER A 165 -8.88 -0.69 5.84
N ARG A 166 -10.20 -0.69 5.51
CA ARG A 166 -11.21 -1.39 6.31
C ARG A 166 -10.94 -2.89 6.41
N VAL A 167 -10.56 -3.53 5.32
CA VAL A 167 -10.23 -4.98 5.30
C VAL A 167 -9.06 -5.27 6.25
N GLY A 168 -7.98 -4.48 6.16
CA GLY A 168 -6.82 -4.63 7.04
C GLY A 168 -7.17 -4.42 8.51
N SER A 169 -7.95 -3.40 8.84
CA SER A 169 -8.31 -3.09 10.23
C SER A 169 -9.33 -4.04 10.85
N ALA A 170 -10.12 -4.75 10.02
CA ALA A 170 -11.16 -5.67 10.49
C ALA A 170 -10.69 -7.12 10.55
N TYR A 171 -9.95 -7.57 9.55
CA TYR A 171 -9.49 -8.96 9.42
C TYR A 171 -7.98 -9.12 9.61
N HIS A 172 -7.27 -8.03 9.86
CA HIS A 172 -5.81 -8.01 10.06
C HIS A 172 -5.00 -8.59 8.89
N LEU A 173 -5.56 -8.49 7.66
CA LEU A 173 -4.99 -9.00 6.42
C LEU A 173 -4.17 -7.93 5.69
N SER A 174 -3.09 -8.36 5.06
CA SER A 174 -2.34 -7.55 4.09
C SER A 174 -3.06 -7.48 2.75
N PHE A 175 -2.66 -6.52 1.89
CA PHE A 175 -3.25 -6.39 0.56
C PHE A 175 -3.09 -7.64 -0.32
N PRO A 176 -1.92 -8.31 -0.39
CA PRO A 176 -1.79 -9.54 -1.18
C PRO A 176 -2.85 -10.59 -0.85
N ILE A 177 -3.17 -10.75 0.42
CA ILE A 177 -4.19 -11.71 0.85
C ILE A 177 -5.59 -11.19 0.60
N SER A 178 -5.88 -9.94 0.99
CA SER A 178 -7.23 -9.38 0.80
C SER A 178 -7.64 -9.29 -0.67
N SER A 179 -6.71 -9.11 -1.60
CA SER A 179 -7.00 -9.08 -3.04
C SER A 179 -7.48 -10.43 -3.61
N ARG A 180 -7.20 -11.56 -2.92
CA ARG A 180 -7.69 -12.88 -3.31
C ARG A 180 -9.22 -12.97 -3.26
N THR A 181 -9.87 -12.18 -2.39
CA THR A 181 -11.35 -12.20 -2.30
C THR A 181 -12.01 -11.72 -3.57
N SER A 182 -11.46 -10.68 -4.19
CA SER A 182 -12.04 -10.05 -5.38
C SER A 182 -11.50 -10.63 -6.69
N PHE A 183 -10.19 -10.78 -6.81
CA PHE A 183 -9.56 -11.26 -8.05
C PHE A 183 -9.50 -12.79 -8.16
N GLY A 184 -9.56 -13.49 -7.03
CA GLY A 184 -9.34 -14.93 -6.95
C GLY A 184 -7.91 -15.27 -6.57
N ILE A 185 -7.66 -16.51 -6.16
CA ILE A 185 -6.40 -16.90 -5.51
C ILE A 185 -5.18 -16.64 -6.38
N PHE A 186 -5.16 -17.10 -7.62
CA PHE A 186 -4.00 -16.92 -8.48
C PHE A 186 -4.03 -15.62 -9.28
N PHE A 187 -5.22 -15.12 -9.63
CA PHE A 187 -5.30 -13.86 -10.37
C PHE A 187 -5.02 -12.64 -9.48
N SER A 188 -5.02 -12.79 -8.16
CA SER A 188 -4.51 -11.77 -7.23
C SER A 188 -3.04 -11.41 -7.47
N LEU A 189 -2.27 -12.27 -8.14
CA LEU A 189 -0.91 -11.96 -8.60
C LEU A 189 -0.87 -10.73 -9.52
N TRP A 190 -1.91 -10.50 -10.32
CA TRP A 190 -1.98 -9.33 -11.20
C TRP A 190 -1.91 -8.00 -10.44
N PRO A 191 -2.81 -7.71 -9.48
CA PRO A 191 -2.69 -6.49 -8.67
C PRO A 191 -1.40 -6.44 -7.84
N ILE A 192 -0.90 -7.58 -7.34
CA ILE A 192 0.36 -7.65 -6.59
C ILE A 192 1.54 -7.25 -7.48
N ILE A 193 1.67 -7.80 -8.69
CA ILE A 193 2.73 -7.46 -9.65
C ILE A 193 2.67 -5.98 -10.03
N ASN A 194 1.47 -5.44 -10.33
CA ASN A 194 1.33 -4.01 -10.59
C ASN A 194 1.88 -3.18 -9.43
N ARG A 195 1.61 -3.58 -8.20
CA ARG A 195 2.08 -2.88 -7.00
C ARG A 195 3.60 -2.98 -6.81
N VAL A 196 4.19 -4.16 -7.06
CA VAL A 196 5.65 -4.35 -7.03
C VAL A 196 6.34 -3.43 -8.03
N VAL A 197 5.88 -3.42 -9.27
CA VAL A 197 6.44 -2.54 -10.32
C VAL A 197 6.36 -1.08 -9.88
N MET A 198 5.23 -0.65 -9.38
CA MET A 198 5.06 0.73 -8.93
C MET A 198 5.92 1.07 -7.71
N ALA A 199 6.06 0.15 -6.77
CA ALA A 199 6.94 0.35 -5.62
C ALA A 199 8.42 0.52 -6.04
N ILE A 200 8.88 -0.25 -7.03
CA ILE A 200 10.24 -0.11 -7.59
C ILE A 200 10.41 1.24 -8.28
N VAL A 201 9.45 1.64 -9.13
CA VAL A 201 9.47 2.95 -9.82
C VAL A 201 9.49 4.08 -8.79
N TRP A 202 8.62 4.04 -7.80
CA TRP A 202 8.57 5.07 -6.77
C TRP A 202 9.79 5.08 -5.86
N TYR A 203 10.36 3.92 -5.53
CA TYR A 203 11.62 3.87 -4.78
C TYR A 203 12.73 4.61 -5.54
N SER A 204 12.81 4.37 -6.85
CA SER A 204 13.78 5.01 -7.72
C SER A 204 13.58 6.53 -7.81
N VAL A 205 12.34 6.97 -8.03
CA VAL A 205 11.95 8.40 -8.10
C VAL A 205 12.25 9.12 -6.78
N GLN A 206 11.86 8.54 -5.66
CA GLN A 206 12.09 9.14 -4.34
C GLN A 206 13.59 9.21 -3.99
N ALA A 207 14.37 8.20 -4.39
CA ALA A 207 15.82 8.23 -4.23
C ALA A 207 16.48 9.32 -5.11
N TYR A 208 15.97 9.55 -6.31
CA TYR A 208 16.45 10.61 -7.19
C TYR A 208 16.06 12.01 -6.68
N ILE A 209 14.83 12.17 -6.18
CA ILE A 209 14.42 13.42 -5.48
C ILE A 209 15.38 13.72 -4.32
N ALA A 210 15.81 12.69 -3.60
CA ALA A 210 16.77 12.84 -2.51
C ALA A 210 18.20 13.19 -2.96
N ALA A 211 18.52 13.05 -4.24
CA ALA A 211 19.80 13.52 -4.76
C ALA A 211 19.97 15.04 -4.63
N THR A 212 18.87 15.82 -4.74
CA THR A 212 18.90 17.27 -4.59
C THR A 212 19.38 17.72 -3.19
N PRO A 213 18.78 17.26 -2.07
CA PRO A 213 19.29 17.62 -0.75
C PRO A 213 20.71 17.11 -0.51
N VAL A 214 21.11 15.94 -1.03
CA VAL A 214 22.50 15.47 -0.94
C VAL A 214 23.45 16.43 -1.70
N SER A 215 23.07 16.84 -2.91
CA SER A 215 23.80 17.84 -3.69
C SER A 215 24.00 19.15 -2.92
N LEU A 216 22.94 19.67 -2.31
CA LEU A 216 22.99 20.91 -1.52
C LEU A 216 23.88 20.77 -0.28
N MET A 217 23.85 19.62 0.39
CA MET A 217 24.76 19.34 1.51
C MET A 217 26.21 19.36 1.05
N LEU A 218 26.54 18.68 -0.05
CA LEU A 218 27.90 18.65 -0.62
C LEU A 218 28.34 20.04 -1.09
N LYS A 219 27.50 20.79 -1.80
CA LYS A 219 27.79 22.18 -2.22
C LYS A 219 28.00 23.09 -1.02
N SER A 220 27.28 22.89 0.09
CA SER A 220 27.47 23.67 1.32
C SER A 220 28.83 23.43 1.99
N ILE A 221 29.37 22.21 1.88
CA ILE A 221 30.66 21.84 2.49
C ILE A 221 31.84 22.22 1.55
N PHE A 222 31.79 21.74 0.30
CA PHE A 222 32.93 21.72 -0.61
C PHE A 222 32.98 22.91 -1.60
N GLY A 223 31.91 23.70 -1.68
CA GLY A 223 31.83 24.87 -2.55
C GLY A 223 30.63 24.85 -3.47
N LYS A 224 30.06 26.06 -3.72
CA LYS A 224 28.86 26.21 -4.55
C LYS A 224 29.03 25.71 -5.99
N ASN A 225 30.24 25.75 -6.51
CA ASN A 225 30.59 25.33 -7.87
C ASN A 225 31.12 23.89 -7.92
N LEU A 226 30.77 23.05 -6.94
CA LEU A 226 31.25 21.65 -6.88
C LEU A 226 30.83 20.87 -8.14
N GLN A 227 29.63 21.11 -8.64
CA GLN A 227 29.11 20.47 -9.84
C GLN A 227 30.00 20.74 -11.07
N ASP A 228 30.48 21.96 -11.25
CA ASP A 228 31.29 22.38 -12.39
C ASP A 228 32.70 21.74 -12.37
N ARG A 229 33.15 21.28 -11.20
CA ARG A 229 34.47 20.63 -11.02
C ARG A 229 34.45 19.16 -11.39
N ILE A 230 33.25 18.54 -11.52
CA ILE A 230 33.12 17.14 -11.86
C ILE A 230 32.79 17.02 -13.35
N PRO A 231 33.67 16.39 -14.15
CA PRO A 231 33.43 16.22 -15.58
C PRO A 231 32.15 15.45 -15.83
N ASN A 232 31.33 15.93 -16.76
CA ASN A 232 30.09 15.26 -17.11
C ASN A 232 30.36 14.21 -18.20
N HIS A 233 30.30 12.94 -17.80
CA HIS A 233 30.40 11.78 -18.69
C HIS A 233 29.06 11.02 -18.81
N PHE A 234 28.00 11.57 -18.26
CA PHE A 234 26.70 10.90 -18.26
C PHE A 234 26.02 11.06 -19.63
N ALA A 235 25.62 9.95 -20.23
CA ALA A 235 25.09 9.93 -21.59
C ALA A 235 23.67 10.52 -21.72
N SER A 236 22.93 10.66 -20.62
CA SER A 236 21.58 11.21 -20.65
C SER A 236 21.58 12.75 -20.62
N PRO A 237 20.78 13.42 -21.46
CA PRO A 237 20.65 14.87 -21.39
C PRO A 237 19.88 15.37 -20.14
N ASN A 238 19.22 14.46 -19.42
CA ASN A 238 18.34 14.78 -18.29
C ASN A 238 19.03 14.62 -16.92
N ALA A 239 20.29 14.24 -16.87
CA ALA A 239 21.07 14.14 -15.65
C ALA A 239 22.56 14.35 -15.93
N THR A 240 23.29 14.84 -14.91
CA THR A 240 24.74 14.96 -14.94
C THR A 240 25.41 13.86 -14.12
N THR A 241 26.71 13.62 -14.36
CA THR A 241 27.50 12.70 -13.53
C THR A 241 27.44 13.08 -12.04
N TYR A 242 27.42 14.37 -11.74
CA TYR A 242 27.30 14.87 -10.37
C TYR A 242 25.94 14.51 -9.74
N GLU A 243 24.84 14.70 -10.44
CA GLU A 243 23.50 14.35 -9.96
C GLU A 243 23.35 12.86 -9.77
N PHE A 244 23.88 12.07 -10.69
CA PHE A 244 23.92 10.60 -10.54
C PHE A 244 24.75 10.19 -9.31
N MET A 245 25.90 10.83 -9.07
CA MET A 245 26.71 10.60 -7.87
C MET A 245 25.92 10.91 -6.59
N CYS A 246 25.19 12.01 -6.54
CA CYS A 246 24.35 12.37 -5.39
C CYS A 246 23.21 11.34 -5.18
N PHE A 247 22.56 10.91 -6.26
CA PHE A 247 21.57 9.83 -6.22
C PHE A 247 22.19 8.54 -5.67
N PHE A 248 23.34 8.14 -6.16
CA PHE A 248 24.02 6.91 -5.72
C PHE A 248 24.45 6.98 -4.26
N ILE A 249 24.94 8.13 -3.79
CA ILE A 249 25.27 8.35 -2.36
C ILE A 249 24.02 8.13 -1.49
N PHE A 250 22.89 8.72 -1.86
CA PHE A 250 21.65 8.53 -1.12
C PHE A 250 21.20 7.07 -1.15
N TRP A 251 21.26 6.44 -2.33
CA TRP A 251 20.87 5.05 -2.51
C TRP A 251 21.71 4.13 -1.61
N VAL A 252 23.04 4.24 -1.61
CA VAL A 252 23.92 3.47 -0.74
C VAL A 252 23.61 3.75 0.74
N ALA A 253 23.43 5.01 1.13
CA ALA A 253 23.09 5.39 2.50
C ALA A 253 21.74 4.81 2.97
N SER A 254 20.82 4.53 2.06
CA SER A 254 19.51 3.94 2.38
C SER A 254 19.58 2.43 2.66
N LEU A 255 20.54 1.69 2.09
CA LEU A 255 20.61 0.23 2.19
C LEU A 255 20.64 -0.33 3.62
N PRO A 256 21.43 0.22 4.57
CA PRO A 256 21.44 -0.27 5.95
C PRO A 256 20.06 -0.22 6.61
N PHE A 257 19.24 0.77 6.28
CA PHE A 257 17.90 0.93 6.84
C PHE A 257 16.91 -0.12 6.33
N LEU A 258 17.12 -0.66 5.11
CA LEU A 258 16.31 -1.74 4.56
C LEU A 258 16.55 -3.08 5.28
N LEU A 259 17.67 -3.24 5.95
CA LEU A 259 17.99 -4.42 6.75
C LEU A 259 17.35 -4.38 8.13
N VAL A 260 16.90 -3.19 8.58
CA VAL A 260 16.25 -3.03 9.89
C VAL A 260 14.87 -3.70 9.88
N PRO A 261 14.53 -4.50 10.92
CA PRO A 261 13.21 -5.11 11.01
C PRO A 261 12.08 -4.06 11.01
N PRO A 262 10.93 -4.32 10.38
CA PRO A 262 9.82 -3.38 10.27
C PRO A 262 9.36 -2.78 11.62
N HIS A 263 9.37 -3.57 12.71
CA HIS A 263 8.99 -3.09 14.04
C HIS A 263 9.97 -2.07 14.65
N LYS A 264 11.25 -2.07 14.22
CA LYS A 264 12.27 -1.11 14.69
C LYS A 264 12.31 0.16 13.83
N ILE A 265 11.82 0.14 12.61
CA ILE A 265 11.76 1.29 11.69
C ILE A 265 10.89 2.41 12.27
N ARG A 266 9.96 2.12 13.17
CA ARG A 266 9.13 3.12 13.86
C ARG A 266 9.94 4.29 14.46
N HIS A 267 11.17 4.05 14.89
CA HIS A 267 12.03 5.09 15.47
C HIS A 267 12.45 6.12 14.40
N LEU A 268 12.73 5.68 13.17
CA LEU A 268 12.98 6.58 12.05
C LEU A 268 11.76 7.47 11.76
N PHE A 269 10.56 6.89 11.81
CA PHE A 269 9.31 7.66 11.61
C PHE A 269 9.07 8.66 12.73
N THR A 270 9.39 8.32 13.98
CA THR A 270 9.30 9.26 15.11
C THR A 270 10.27 10.44 14.92
N VAL A 271 11.52 10.16 14.56
CA VAL A 271 12.51 11.21 14.26
C VAL A 271 12.03 12.09 13.11
N LYS A 272 11.55 11.49 12.01
CA LYS A 272 11.02 12.21 10.87
C LYS A 272 9.82 13.09 11.24
N ALA A 273 8.85 12.54 11.98
CA ALA A 273 7.63 13.25 12.38
C ALA A 273 7.89 14.51 13.24
N VAL A 274 9.02 14.56 13.93
CA VAL A 274 9.43 15.73 14.71
C VAL A 274 10.35 16.63 13.89
N LEU A 275 11.43 16.09 13.36
CA LEU A 275 12.50 16.86 12.73
C LEU A 275 12.04 17.61 11.46
N VAL A 276 11.24 16.95 10.61
CA VAL A 276 10.92 17.49 9.29
C VAL A 276 9.93 18.65 9.32
N PRO A 277 8.86 18.64 10.13
CA PRO A 277 8.02 19.83 10.29
C PRO A 277 8.83 21.05 10.76
N PHE A 278 9.69 20.91 11.78
CA PHE A 278 10.53 22.02 12.26
C PHE A 278 11.44 22.57 11.17
N GLY A 279 12.09 21.69 10.39
CA GLY A 279 12.93 22.12 9.27
C GLY A 279 12.12 22.81 8.17
N SER A 280 10.92 22.33 7.88
CA SER A 280 10.03 22.91 6.86
C SER A 280 9.54 24.30 7.25
N PHE A 281 9.08 24.48 8.50
CA PHE A 281 8.72 25.81 9.02
C PHE A 281 9.93 26.73 9.10
N GLY A 282 11.10 26.23 9.51
CA GLY A 282 12.35 26.99 9.49
C GLY A 282 12.70 27.48 8.09
N PHE A 283 12.55 26.66 7.07
CA PHE A 283 12.74 27.03 5.68
C PHE A 283 11.73 28.09 5.21
N LEU A 284 10.45 27.91 5.53
CA LEU A 284 9.41 28.90 5.23
C LEU A 284 9.73 30.26 5.84
N ILE A 285 10.05 30.31 7.13
CA ILE A 285 10.40 31.56 7.82
C ILE A 285 11.63 32.23 7.16
N TRP A 286 12.62 31.43 6.79
CA TRP A 286 13.80 31.95 6.12
C TRP A 286 13.47 32.51 4.74
N ALA A 287 12.66 31.80 3.93
CA ALA A 287 12.23 32.27 2.61
C ALA A 287 11.44 33.59 2.69
N ILE A 288 10.46 33.68 3.59
CA ILE A 288 9.65 34.88 3.80
C ILE A 288 10.53 36.07 4.26
N ARG A 289 11.46 35.86 5.20
CA ARG A 289 12.39 36.91 5.66
C ARG A 289 13.30 37.41 4.53
N LYS A 290 13.77 36.50 3.67
CA LYS A 290 14.61 36.85 2.53
C LYS A 290 13.85 37.61 1.45
N ALA A 291 12.55 37.36 1.33
CA ALA A 291 11.61 38.09 0.47
C ALA A 291 11.08 39.39 1.11
N HIS A 292 11.64 39.83 2.25
CA HIS A 292 11.22 41.01 3.00
C HIS A 292 9.72 41.03 3.35
N GLY A 293 9.14 39.84 3.61
CA GLY A 293 7.73 39.69 3.91
C GLY A 293 6.82 39.70 2.67
N ARG A 294 7.36 39.86 1.48
CA ARG A 294 6.58 39.83 0.22
C ARG A 294 6.40 38.41 -0.24
N ILE A 295 5.23 38.11 -0.75
CA ILE A 295 4.87 36.80 -1.33
C ILE A 295 4.05 37.08 -2.58
N ALA A 296 4.40 36.48 -3.68
CA ALA A 296 3.62 36.57 -4.92
C ALA A 296 2.25 35.89 -4.74
N LEU A 297 1.21 36.69 -4.63
CA LEU A 297 -0.15 36.22 -4.36
C LEU A 297 -0.97 35.93 -5.64
N GLY A 298 -0.44 36.30 -6.80
CA GLY A 298 -1.05 36.06 -8.10
C GLY A 298 -0.64 34.71 -8.72
N SER A 299 -0.94 34.59 -10.02
CA SER A 299 -0.36 33.50 -10.82
C SER A 299 1.13 33.71 -10.97
N LEU A 300 1.89 32.61 -10.87
CA LEU A 300 3.34 32.60 -11.10
C LEU A 300 3.70 32.32 -12.56
N THR A 301 2.71 32.36 -13.46
CA THR A 301 2.87 32.18 -14.92
C THR A 301 2.31 33.38 -15.66
N ASP A 302 2.87 33.69 -16.82
CA ASP A 302 2.45 34.83 -17.65
C ASP A 302 1.01 34.70 -18.17
N VAL A 303 0.54 33.49 -18.37
CA VAL A 303 -0.79 33.18 -18.89
C VAL A 303 -1.63 32.53 -17.81
N GLN A 304 -2.66 33.25 -17.33
CA GLN A 304 -3.68 32.68 -16.46
C GLN A 304 -4.74 31.92 -17.28
N PRO A 305 -5.02 30.66 -16.95
CA PRO A 305 -6.11 29.94 -17.61
C PRO A 305 -7.46 30.56 -17.22
N ARG A 306 -8.38 30.70 -18.20
CA ARG A 306 -9.73 31.23 -18.01
C ARG A 306 -10.79 30.29 -18.59
N GLY A 307 -12.02 30.36 -18.10
CA GLY A 307 -13.15 29.56 -18.58
C GLY A 307 -12.86 28.05 -18.49
N SER A 308 -13.06 27.32 -19.57
CA SER A 308 -12.83 25.87 -19.63
C SER A 308 -11.38 25.48 -19.33
N ALA A 309 -10.39 26.27 -19.76
CA ALA A 309 -8.98 26.01 -19.48
C ALA A 309 -8.68 26.05 -17.98
N PHE A 310 -9.30 27.00 -17.25
CA PHE A 310 -9.20 27.05 -15.79
C PHE A 310 -9.79 25.80 -15.13
N SER A 311 -10.98 25.38 -15.55
CA SER A 311 -11.64 24.19 -15.00
C SER A 311 -10.78 22.95 -15.18
N TRP A 312 -10.14 22.80 -16.34
CA TRP A 312 -9.23 21.66 -16.60
C TRP A 312 -7.91 21.76 -15.86
N ALA A 313 -7.34 22.95 -15.71
CA ALA A 313 -6.15 23.16 -14.86
C ALA A 313 -6.45 22.80 -13.40
N PHE A 314 -7.60 23.22 -12.89
CA PHE A 314 -8.07 22.90 -11.54
C PHE A 314 -8.25 21.38 -11.35
N LEU A 315 -8.96 20.72 -12.26
CA LEU A 315 -9.16 19.27 -12.22
C LEU A 315 -7.86 18.49 -12.35
N ARG A 316 -6.93 18.90 -13.21
CA ARG A 316 -5.61 18.27 -13.35
C ARG A 316 -4.78 18.40 -12.06
N SER A 317 -4.78 19.56 -11.41
CA SER A 317 -4.11 19.76 -10.11
C SER A 317 -4.70 18.85 -9.03
N LEU A 318 -6.03 18.78 -8.94
CA LEU A 318 -6.74 17.89 -8.02
C LEU A 318 -6.41 16.41 -8.29
N MET A 319 -6.47 16.00 -9.56
CA MET A 319 -6.17 14.63 -9.96
C MET A 319 -4.71 14.26 -9.72
N GLY A 320 -3.79 15.22 -9.77
CA GLY A 320 -2.40 15.03 -9.39
C GLY A 320 -2.24 14.55 -7.94
N CYS A 321 -3.02 15.10 -7.00
CA CYS A 321 -3.04 14.64 -5.61
C CYS A 321 -3.51 13.19 -5.50
N MET A 322 -4.60 12.83 -6.20
CA MET A 322 -5.17 11.48 -6.17
C MET A 322 -4.26 10.47 -6.85
N ALA A 323 -3.69 10.82 -8.01
CA ALA A 323 -2.74 9.98 -8.73
C ALA A 323 -1.50 9.69 -7.89
N ASN A 324 -0.91 10.71 -7.26
CA ASN A 324 0.24 10.55 -6.36
C ASN A 324 0.00 9.52 -5.25
N PHE A 325 -1.24 9.39 -4.79
CA PHE A 325 -1.63 8.50 -3.69
C PHE A 325 -2.20 7.15 -4.15
N SER A 326 -2.28 6.88 -5.44
CA SER A 326 -2.88 5.63 -5.96
C SER A 326 -2.25 4.37 -5.36
N THR A 327 -0.91 4.36 -5.18
CA THR A 327 -0.18 3.27 -4.51
C THR A 327 -0.53 3.18 -3.02
N MET A 328 -0.56 4.32 -2.31
CA MET A 328 -0.84 4.35 -0.88
C MET A 328 -2.27 3.93 -0.54
N VAL A 329 -3.23 4.21 -1.41
CA VAL A 329 -4.61 3.71 -1.26
C VAL A 329 -4.63 2.18 -1.26
N ILE A 330 -3.92 1.55 -2.20
CA ILE A 330 -3.84 0.09 -2.28
C ILE A 330 -2.98 -0.50 -1.15
N ASN A 331 -1.97 0.24 -0.66
CA ASN A 331 -1.14 -0.17 0.48
C ASN A 331 -1.86 -0.06 1.83
N ALA A 332 -3.02 0.58 1.88
CA ALA A 332 -3.74 0.85 3.13
C ALA A 332 -3.98 -0.41 4.01
N PRO A 333 -4.30 -1.60 3.49
CA PRO A 333 -4.40 -2.81 4.30
C PRO A 333 -3.10 -3.20 5.00
N ASP A 334 -1.92 -2.94 4.39
CA ASP A 334 -0.63 -3.39 4.92
C ASP A 334 -0.24 -2.71 6.24
N PHE A 335 -0.66 -1.46 6.46
CA PHE A 335 -0.44 -0.78 7.73
C PHE A 335 -1.69 -0.81 8.62
N SER A 336 -2.91 -0.86 8.07
CA SER A 336 -4.13 -0.94 8.87
C SER A 336 -4.33 -2.32 9.53
N ARG A 337 -3.67 -3.38 9.05
CA ARG A 337 -3.71 -4.71 9.69
C ARG A 337 -3.19 -4.73 11.14
N PHE A 338 -2.42 -3.72 11.54
CA PHE A 338 -1.92 -3.57 12.91
C PHE A 338 -2.88 -2.79 13.82
N SER A 339 -4.08 -2.45 13.37
CA SER A 339 -5.08 -1.73 14.15
C SER A 339 -5.49 -2.51 15.40
N LYS A 340 -5.56 -1.78 16.53
CA LYS A 340 -6.12 -2.32 17.76
C LYS A 340 -7.63 -2.55 17.65
N ASN A 341 -8.33 -1.65 16.94
CA ASN A 341 -9.77 -1.72 16.68
C ASN A 341 -10.04 -1.27 15.24
N PRO A 342 -11.09 -1.78 14.56
CA PRO A 342 -11.42 -1.37 13.19
C PRO A 342 -11.63 0.14 13.00
N ASN A 343 -12.13 0.82 14.01
CA ASN A 343 -12.40 2.26 13.96
C ASN A 343 -11.16 3.13 14.19
N SER A 344 -10.06 2.56 14.71
CA SER A 344 -8.82 3.30 14.90
C SER A 344 -8.24 3.86 13.60
N ALA A 345 -8.43 3.15 12.48
CA ALA A 345 -7.98 3.54 11.15
C ALA A 345 -9.02 4.39 10.38
N LEU A 346 -10.20 4.68 10.93
CA LEU A 346 -11.27 5.39 10.25
C LEU A 346 -11.09 6.91 10.34
N TRP A 347 -11.47 7.48 11.47
CA TRP A 347 -11.53 8.93 11.64
C TRP A 347 -10.17 9.60 11.63
N SER A 348 -9.15 8.94 12.19
CA SER A 348 -7.79 9.45 12.19
C SER A 348 -7.28 9.69 10.78
N GLN A 349 -7.46 8.75 9.85
CA GLN A 349 -6.99 8.89 8.47
C GLN A 349 -7.85 9.88 7.68
N LEU A 350 -9.17 9.83 7.84
CA LEU A 350 -10.08 10.71 7.12
C LEU A 350 -9.82 12.20 7.41
N VAL A 351 -9.41 12.54 8.62
CA VAL A 351 -9.12 13.92 9.04
C VAL A 351 -7.65 14.27 8.84
N CYS A 352 -6.73 13.39 9.25
CA CYS A 352 -5.29 13.71 9.22
C CYS A 352 -4.75 13.82 7.80
N ILE A 353 -5.21 13.01 6.85
CA ILE A 353 -4.69 13.06 5.48
C ILE A 353 -4.94 14.45 4.86
N PRO A 354 -6.19 14.94 4.69
CA PRO A 354 -6.41 16.25 4.08
C PRO A 354 -5.78 17.39 4.88
N LEU A 355 -5.83 17.34 6.20
CA LEU A 355 -5.29 18.40 7.05
C LEU A 355 -3.76 18.50 6.92
N LEU A 356 -3.05 17.41 7.15
CA LEU A 356 -1.58 17.42 7.22
C LEU A 356 -0.96 17.66 5.83
N PHE A 357 -1.50 17.05 4.77
CA PHE A 357 -1.03 17.30 3.41
C PHE A 357 -1.32 18.72 2.95
N SER A 358 -2.48 19.30 3.32
CA SER A 358 -2.78 20.70 3.00
C SER A 358 -1.86 21.69 3.70
N ILE A 359 -1.49 21.44 4.96
CA ILE A 359 -0.51 22.26 5.69
C ILE A 359 0.87 22.15 5.02
N THR A 360 1.32 20.94 4.73
CA THR A 360 2.62 20.71 4.09
C THR A 360 2.69 21.35 2.72
N CYS A 361 1.66 21.20 1.89
CA CYS A 361 1.58 21.82 0.57
C CYS A 361 1.54 23.34 0.65
N LEU A 362 0.82 23.90 1.63
CA LEU A 362 0.78 25.35 1.84
C LEU A 362 2.19 25.90 2.13
N ILE A 363 2.98 25.23 2.97
CA ILE A 363 4.38 25.60 3.20
C ILE A 363 5.15 25.61 1.88
N GLY A 364 5.02 24.57 1.06
CA GLY A 364 5.68 24.49 -0.25
C GLY A 364 5.24 25.60 -1.21
N ILE A 365 3.94 25.87 -1.30
CA ILE A 365 3.39 26.97 -2.12
C ILE A 365 3.96 28.33 -1.69
N LEU A 366 3.97 28.60 -0.38
CA LEU A 366 4.47 29.87 0.14
C LEU A 366 5.98 30.03 -0.05
N VAL A 367 6.77 28.96 0.07
CA VAL A 367 8.22 28.96 -0.23
C VAL A 367 8.45 29.25 -1.71
N THR A 368 7.70 28.60 -2.62
CA THR A 368 7.81 28.85 -4.06
C THR A 368 7.39 30.27 -4.42
N ALA A 369 6.31 30.78 -3.83
CA ALA A 369 5.83 32.14 -4.05
C ALA A 369 6.81 33.22 -3.52
N ALA A 370 7.46 32.97 -2.39
CA ALA A 370 8.52 33.81 -1.88
C ALA A 370 9.78 33.76 -2.78
N GLY A 371 10.10 32.57 -3.29
CA GLY A 371 11.20 32.38 -4.26
C GLY A 371 10.95 33.13 -5.57
N TYR A 372 9.71 33.14 -6.06
CA TYR A 372 9.32 33.91 -7.25
C TYR A 372 9.47 35.41 -7.03
N GLU A 373 9.07 35.93 -5.87
CA GLU A 373 9.26 37.36 -5.53
C GLU A 373 10.72 37.79 -5.51
N ILE A 374 11.62 36.89 -5.09
CA ILE A 374 13.07 37.17 -5.00
C ILE A 374 13.75 37.05 -6.36
N TYR A 375 13.41 36.04 -7.15
CA TYR A 375 14.18 35.63 -8.33
C TYR A 375 13.42 35.77 -9.65
N GLY A 376 12.10 36.00 -9.65
CA GLY A 376 11.26 36.11 -10.85
C GLY A 376 11.05 34.77 -11.59
N VAL A 377 11.38 33.64 -10.96
CA VAL A 377 11.29 32.30 -11.55
C VAL A 377 10.33 31.43 -10.75
N ASN A 378 9.43 30.75 -11.44
CA ASN A 378 8.50 29.78 -10.85
C ASN A 378 9.19 28.41 -10.73
N TYR A 379 9.84 28.17 -9.59
CA TYR A 379 10.53 26.91 -9.32
C TYR A 379 9.52 25.79 -9.04
N TRP A 380 9.70 24.66 -9.71
CA TRP A 380 8.88 23.47 -9.47
C TRP A 380 9.26 22.76 -8.15
N SER A 381 10.56 22.70 -7.83
CA SER A 381 11.04 22.14 -6.57
C SER A 381 11.37 23.26 -5.58
N PRO A 382 10.84 23.23 -4.35
CA PRO A 382 11.21 24.21 -3.32
C PRO A 382 12.71 24.18 -2.96
N LEU A 383 13.37 23.05 -3.17
CA LEU A 383 14.82 22.94 -2.95
C LEU A 383 15.65 23.73 -3.97
N ASP A 384 15.07 24.01 -5.16
CA ASP A 384 15.72 24.90 -6.12
C ASP A 384 15.80 26.33 -5.56
N VAL A 385 14.77 26.76 -4.81
CA VAL A 385 14.82 28.04 -4.06
C VAL A 385 15.94 28.03 -3.02
N LEU A 386 16.12 26.91 -2.33
CA LEU A 386 17.18 26.73 -1.34
C LEU A 386 18.59 26.75 -2.00
N GLU A 387 18.70 26.20 -3.21
CA GLU A 387 19.91 26.27 -4.02
C GLU A 387 20.24 27.71 -4.40
N GLN A 388 19.25 28.51 -4.82
CA GLN A 388 19.46 29.94 -5.12
C GLN A 388 19.91 30.73 -3.89
N PHE A 389 19.47 30.33 -2.68
CA PHE A 389 20.00 30.96 -1.46
C PHE A 389 21.49 30.71 -1.30
N LEU A 390 21.95 29.51 -1.61
CA LEU A 390 23.36 29.14 -1.55
C LEU A 390 24.19 29.84 -2.64
N GLN A 391 23.64 29.93 -3.85
CA GLN A 391 24.32 30.57 -4.99
C GLN A 391 24.46 32.07 -4.81
N THR A 392 23.43 32.74 -4.26
CA THR A 392 23.42 34.22 -4.08
C THR A 392 24.27 34.68 -2.91
N ALA A 393 24.31 33.91 -1.82
CA ALA A 393 25.01 34.33 -0.59
C ALA A 393 25.77 33.15 0.03
N TYR A 394 27.02 32.95 -0.41
CA TYR A 394 27.88 31.87 0.07
C TYR A 394 28.66 32.25 1.32
N ASN A 395 27.94 32.49 2.43
CA ASN A 395 28.54 32.82 3.74
C ASN A 395 28.34 31.64 4.73
N LYS A 396 29.02 31.69 5.89
CA LYS A 396 28.98 30.63 6.89
C LYS A 396 27.54 30.30 7.37
N GLY A 397 26.71 31.34 7.59
CA GLY A 397 25.33 31.18 8.03
C GLY A 397 24.44 30.52 6.99
N THR A 398 24.52 30.98 5.72
CA THR A 398 23.76 30.38 4.62
C THR A 398 24.17 28.92 4.37
N ARG A 399 25.48 28.65 4.37
CA ARG A 399 26.01 27.27 4.23
C ARG A 399 25.45 26.34 5.31
N ALA A 400 25.48 26.76 6.58
CA ALA A 400 24.94 25.98 7.70
C ALA A 400 23.44 25.80 7.59
N GLY A 401 22.68 26.85 7.25
CA GLY A 401 21.23 26.77 7.06
C GLY A 401 20.82 25.82 5.92
N VAL A 402 21.48 25.96 4.76
CA VAL A 402 21.21 25.06 3.61
C VAL A 402 21.59 23.64 3.95
N PHE A 403 22.73 23.40 4.60
CA PHE A 403 23.12 22.05 5.02
C PHE A 403 22.07 21.42 5.95
N LEU A 404 21.63 22.11 7.00
CA LEU A 404 20.69 21.60 7.98
C LEU A 404 19.32 21.31 7.35
N ILE A 405 18.78 22.22 6.55
CA ILE A 405 17.49 22.02 5.87
C ILE A 405 17.58 20.85 4.89
N SER A 406 18.67 20.79 4.11
CA SER A 406 18.88 19.67 3.17
C SER A 406 19.02 18.34 3.89
N PHE A 407 19.73 18.29 5.02
CA PHE A 407 19.81 17.09 5.85
C PHE A 407 18.43 16.62 6.34
N VAL A 408 17.60 17.56 6.82
CA VAL A 408 16.22 17.27 7.23
C VAL A 408 15.40 16.68 6.09
N PHE A 409 15.49 17.23 4.89
CA PHE A 409 14.79 16.71 3.73
C PHE A 409 15.35 15.38 3.21
N ALA A 410 16.66 15.13 3.35
CA ALA A 410 17.24 13.82 3.06
C ALA A 410 16.66 12.73 4.00
N VAL A 411 16.54 13.03 5.31
CA VAL A 411 15.90 12.15 6.29
C VAL A 411 14.41 11.96 5.96
N ALA A 412 13.71 13.02 5.52
CA ALA A 412 12.32 12.95 5.09
C ALA A 412 12.13 11.95 3.94
N GLN A 413 12.98 12.08 2.91
CA GLN A 413 12.92 11.20 1.74
C GLN A 413 13.29 9.75 2.08
N LEU A 414 14.28 9.55 2.95
CA LEU A 414 14.65 8.22 3.43
C LEU A 414 13.46 7.53 4.11
N GLY A 415 12.79 8.20 5.04
CA GLY A 415 11.64 7.64 5.75
C GLY A 415 10.49 7.31 4.79
N THR A 416 10.07 8.25 3.92
CA THR A 416 9.01 8.01 2.93
C THR A 416 9.35 6.86 1.98
N ASN A 417 10.60 6.80 1.51
CA ASN A 417 11.00 5.76 0.57
C ASN A 417 10.96 4.35 1.19
N ILE A 418 11.24 4.25 2.49
CA ILE A 418 11.14 2.97 3.20
C ILE A 418 9.68 2.59 3.45
N SER A 419 8.87 3.49 4.00
CA SER A 419 7.47 3.20 4.39
C SER A 419 6.57 2.94 3.20
N ALA A 420 6.61 3.81 2.20
CA ALA A 420 5.70 3.76 1.06
C ALA A 420 6.11 2.74 -0.01
N ASN A 421 7.41 2.52 -0.21
CA ASN A 421 7.91 1.80 -1.37
C ASN A 421 8.58 0.47 -1.01
N SER A 422 9.73 0.48 -0.31
CA SER A 422 10.50 -0.74 -0.10
C SER A 422 9.78 -1.76 0.78
N LEU A 423 9.06 -1.32 1.81
CA LEU A 423 8.31 -2.20 2.70
C LEU A 423 7.13 -2.86 1.97
N SER A 424 6.40 -2.10 1.14
CA SER A 424 5.31 -2.64 0.31
C SER A 424 5.83 -3.66 -0.70
N CYS A 425 6.91 -3.32 -1.43
CA CYS A 425 7.55 -4.26 -2.34
C CYS A 425 8.02 -5.52 -1.61
N GLY A 426 8.60 -5.38 -0.41
CA GLY A 426 9.02 -6.50 0.43
C GLY A 426 7.88 -7.44 0.78
N THR A 427 6.74 -6.90 1.20
CA THR A 427 5.52 -7.66 1.52
C THR A 427 4.98 -8.38 0.28
N ASP A 428 4.94 -7.70 -0.86
CA ASP A 428 4.45 -8.28 -2.11
C ASP A 428 5.37 -9.38 -2.64
N MET A 429 6.67 -9.16 -2.59
CA MET A 429 7.65 -10.17 -3.02
C MET A 429 7.65 -11.40 -2.11
N SER A 430 7.40 -11.22 -0.80
CA SER A 430 7.21 -12.35 0.12
C SER A 430 5.91 -13.12 -0.14
N ALA A 431 4.91 -12.47 -0.75
CA ALA A 431 3.70 -13.13 -1.21
C ALA A 431 3.90 -13.92 -2.52
N ILE A 432 4.73 -13.42 -3.44
CA ILE A 432 4.98 -14.08 -4.74
C ILE A 432 5.97 -15.24 -4.58
N PHE A 433 7.06 -15.03 -3.81
CA PHE A 433 8.16 -15.99 -3.65
C PHE A 433 8.47 -16.28 -2.17
N PRO A 434 7.52 -16.81 -1.39
CA PRO A 434 7.65 -16.95 0.06
C PRO A 434 8.82 -17.82 0.50
N LYS A 435 9.18 -18.82 -0.31
CA LYS A 435 10.30 -19.74 -0.02
C LYS A 435 11.66 -19.06 -0.07
N PHE A 436 11.82 -18.03 -0.91
CA PHE A 436 13.12 -17.41 -1.22
C PHE A 436 13.24 -15.99 -0.69
N ILE A 437 12.11 -15.27 -0.61
CA ILE A 437 12.05 -13.84 -0.34
C ILE A 437 11.20 -13.57 0.92
N ASN A 438 11.83 -12.93 1.90
CA ASN A 438 11.14 -12.29 3.01
C ASN A 438 11.08 -10.77 2.78
N ILE A 439 10.40 -10.05 3.66
CA ILE A 439 10.23 -8.60 3.54
C ILE A 439 11.58 -7.87 3.38
N ARG A 440 12.64 -8.26 4.10
CA ARG A 440 13.97 -7.63 3.99
C ARG A 440 14.63 -7.87 2.64
N ARG A 441 14.63 -9.12 2.16
CA ARG A 441 15.18 -9.46 0.83
C ARG A 441 14.39 -8.78 -0.28
N GLY A 442 13.05 -8.71 -0.17
CA GLY A 442 12.20 -8.01 -1.11
C GLY A 442 12.44 -6.50 -1.11
N SER A 443 12.71 -5.89 0.04
CA SER A 443 13.12 -4.49 0.12
C SER A 443 14.46 -4.22 -0.55
N LEU A 444 15.45 -5.10 -0.37
CA LEU A 444 16.74 -5.01 -1.07
C LEU A 444 16.61 -5.24 -2.58
N PHE A 445 15.75 -6.18 -2.99
CA PHE A 445 15.40 -6.39 -4.40
C PHE A 445 14.79 -5.13 -5.01
N CYS A 446 13.87 -4.47 -4.30
CA CYS A 446 13.30 -3.20 -4.72
C CYS A 446 14.39 -2.14 -4.95
N ALA A 447 15.32 -1.99 -4.00
CA ALA A 447 16.42 -1.04 -4.13
C ALA A 447 17.36 -1.37 -5.30
N ALA A 448 17.68 -2.64 -5.53
CA ALA A 448 18.52 -3.07 -6.64
C ALA A 448 17.86 -2.79 -8.00
N MET A 449 16.58 -3.14 -8.15
CA MET A 449 15.82 -2.89 -9.38
C MET A 449 15.61 -1.40 -9.65
N ALA A 450 15.56 -0.57 -8.61
CA ALA A 450 15.38 0.87 -8.74
C ALA A 450 16.52 1.57 -9.49
N LEU A 451 17.73 1.01 -9.49
CA LEU A 451 18.84 1.53 -10.28
C LEU A 451 18.59 1.43 -11.80
N CYS A 452 17.79 0.43 -12.22
CA CYS A 452 17.49 0.19 -13.65
C CYS A 452 16.38 1.09 -14.20
N ILE A 453 15.64 1.83 -13.35
CA ILE A 453 14.47 2.63 -13.76
C ILE A 453 14.83 3.94 -14.46
N CYS A 454 16.07 4.43 -14.31
CA CYS A 454 16.52 5.72 -14.89
C CYS A 454 15.59 6.91 -14.51
N PRO A 455 15.42 7.22 -13.20
CA PRO A 455 14.41 8.16 -12.70
C PRO A 455 14.57 9.59 -13.20
N TRP A 456 15.76 10.00 -13.61
CA TRP A 456 16.04 11.33 -14.19
C TRP A 456 15.21 11.63 -15.43
N ASN A 457 14.79 10.61 -16.18
CA ASN A 457 13.93 10.80 -17.34
C ASN A 457 12.48 11.12 -16.93
N LEU A 458 11.99 10.52 -15.85
CA LEU A 458 10.65 10.76 -15.30
C LEU A 458 10.57 12.12 -14.59
N MET A 459 11.66 12.57 -14.01
CA MET A 459 11.75 13.79 -13.20
C MET A 459 12.29 15.00 -13.97
N ALA A 460 12.52 14.88 -15.27
CA ALA A 460 13.14 15.94 -16.07
C ALA A 460 12.28 17.22 -16.14
N THR A 461 10.96 17.11 -16.08
CA THR A 461 10.02 18.25 -16.04
C THR A 461 8.78 17.91 -15.20
N SER A 462 8.11 18.96 -14.70
CA SER A 462 6.81 18.84 -14.04
C SER A 462 5.77 18.11 -14.89
N SER A 463 5.76 18.35 -16.21
CA SER A 463 4.86 17.68 -17.15
C SER A 463 5.14 16.19 -17.25
N LYS A 464 6.41 15.77 -17.39
CA LYS A 464 6.80 14.34 -17.42
C LYS A 464 6.47 13.63 -16.12
N PHE A 465 6.70 14.29 -14.99
CA PHE A 465 6.33 13.77 -13.69
C PHE A 465 4.81 13.55 -13.57
N THR A 466 4.00 14.55 -13.94
CA THR A 466 2.54 14.45 -13.92
C THR A 466 2.03 13.37 -14.88
N MET A 467 2.63 13.25 -16.06
CA MET A 467 2.35 12.18 -17.01
C MET A 467 2.58 10.79 -16.39
N ALA A 468 3.72 10.58 -15.74
CA ALA A 468 4.01 9.32 -15.07
C ALA A 468 2.99 9.01 -13.96
N LEU A 469 2.61 10.01 -13.14
CA LEU A 469 1.57 9.87 -12.11
C LEU A 469 0.22 9.41 -12.70
N SER A 470 -0.23 10.08 -13.74
CA SER A 470 -1.52 9.76 -14.37
C SER A 470 -1.51 8.41 -15.07
N ALA A 471 -0.37 8.02 -15.66
CA ALA A 471 -0.20 6.76 -16.35
C ALA A 471 -0.51 5.54 -15.47
N TYR A 472 0.10 5.46 -14.30
CA TYR A 472 -0.12 4.30 -13.41
C TYR A 472 -1.44 4.41 -12.61
N ALA A 473 -1.96 5.63 -12.41
CA ALA A 473 -3.24 5.84 -11.72
C ALA A 473 -4.39 5.12 -12.42
N ILE A 474 -4.36 4.95 -13.75
CA ILE A 474 -5.35 4.18 -14.51
C ILE A 474 -5.48 2.75 -13.98
N PHE A 475 -4.36 2.09 -13.80
CA PHE A 475 -4.32 0.67 -13.41
C PHE A 475 -4.66 0.49 -11.92
N LEU A 476 -4.07 1.29 -11.07
CA LEU A 476 -4.24 1.17 -9.61
C LEU A 476 -5.62 1.61 -9.13
N SER A 477 -6.21 2.65 -9.74
CA SER A 477 -7.58 3.08 -9.40
C SER A 477 -8.60 2.02 -9.77
N SER A 478 -8.42 1.35 -10.91
CA SER A 478 -9.30 0.26 -11.36
C SER A 478 -9.20 -0.96 -10.44
N ILE A 479 -8.01 -1.30 -9.95
CA ILE A 479 -7.82 -2.34 -8.93
C ILE A 479 -8.54 -1.94 -7.63
N ALA A 480 -8.35 -0.71 -7.15
CA ALA A 480 -8.98 -0.22 -5.93
C ALA A 480 -10.51 -0.23 -6.03
N GLY A 481 -11.07 0.13 -7.20
CA GLY A 481 -12.51 0.10 -7.45
C GLY A 481 -13.09 -1.30 -7.34
N VAL A 482 -12.45 -2.31 -7.93
CA VAL A 482 -12.88 -3.72 -7.83
C VAL A 482 -12.84 -4.20 -6.39
N VAL A 483 -11.73 -3.98 -5.67
CA VAL A 483 -11.56 -4.44 -4.27
C VAL A 483 -12.58 -3.78 -3.34
N CYS A 484 -12.80 -2.47 -3.48
CA CYS A 484 -13.78 -1.76 -2.67
C CYS A 484 -15.21 -2.20 -2.99
N SER A 485 -15.56 -2.41 -4.27
CA SER A 485 -16.88 -2.91 -4.66
C SER A 485 -17.14 -4.32 -4.10
N ASP A 486 -16.15 -5.22 -4.19
CA ASP A 486 -16.25 -6.57 -3.63
C ASP A 486 -16.56 -6.53 -2.12
N TYR A 487 -15.74 -5.78 -1.36
CA TYR A 487 -15.86 -5.75 0.08
C TYR A 487 -17.12 -5.05 0.59
N PHE A 488 -17.43 -3.85 0.06
CA PHE A 488 -18.52 -3.03 0.61
C PHE A 488 -19.89 -3.37 0.04
N VAL A 489 -19.99 -3.69 -1.24
CA VAL A 489 -21.27 -3.87 -1.92
C VAL A 489 -21.62 -5.34 -2.07
N VAL A 490 -20.70 -6.14 -2.62
CA VAL A 490 -20.96 -7.53 -2.97
C VAL A 490 -20.96 -8.41 -1.72
N ARG A 491 -19.90 -8.36 -0.91
CA ARG A 491 -19.73 -9.22 0.28
C ARG A 491 -20.21 -8.56 1.58
N ARG A 492 -20.41 -7.26 1.58
CA ARG A 492 -20.83 -6.47 2.76
C ARG A 492 -20.01 -6.79 4.00
N GLY A 493 -18.71 -6.78 3.84
CA GLY A 493 -17.75 -7.01 4.89
C GLY A 493 -17.49 -8.48 5.24
N TYR A 494 -18.16 -9.45 4.61
CA TYR A 494 -17.93 -10.86 4.90
C TYR A 494 -16.71 -11.42 4.15
N ILE A 495 -15.79 -12.03 4.91
CA ILE A 495 -14.65 -12.77 4.37
C ILE A 495 -14.54 -14.09 5.14
N LYS A 496 -14.47 -15.23 4.45
CA LYS A 496 -14.18 -16.52 5.06
C LYS A 496 -12.68 -16.77 4.99
N LEU A 497 -11.98 -16.64 6.11
CA LEU A 497 -10.52 -16.66 6.16
C LEU A 497 -9.92 -17.99 5.73
N THR A 498 -10.49 -19.12 6.17
CA THR A 498 -10.01 -20.46 5.81
C THR A 498 -9.94 -20.67 4.31
N HIS A 499 -10.96 -20.21 3.57
CA HIS A 499 -11.02 -20.32 2.11
C HIS A 499 -10.02 -19.41 1.35
N ILE A 500 -9.55 -18.31 1.98
CA ILE A 500 -8.53 -17.40 1.37
C ILE A 500 -7.15 -18.07 1.30
N TYR A 501 -6.89 -18.99 2.23
CA TYR A 501 -5.63 -19.71 2.35
C TYR A 501 -5.68 -21.13 1.77
N SER A 502 -6.82 -21.53 1.14
CA SER A 502 -6.99 -22.84 0.50
C SER A 502 -7.08 -22.71 -1.02
N HIS A 503 -6.28 -23.50 -1.73
CA HIS A 503 -6.29 -23.59 -3.20
C HIS A 503 -7.17 -24.75 -3.72
N GLN A 504 -7.85 -25.43 -2.85
CA GLN A 504 -8.69 -26.58 -3.20
C GLN A 504 -9.93 -26.16 -3.99
N LYS A 505 -10.49 -27.09 -4.76
CA LYS A 505 -11.66 -26.86 -5.64
C LYS A 505 -12.89 -26.37 -4.88
N GLY A 506 -13.03 -26.73 -3.59
CA GLY A 506 -14.11 -26.28 -2.70
C GLY A 506 -13.97 -24.85 -2.18
N SER A 507 -12.78 -24.20 -2.35
CA SER A 507 -12.59 -22.83 -1.90
C SER A 507 -13.45 -21.85 -2.70
N PHE A 508 -14.16 -20.94 -2.00
CA PHE A 508 -14.98 -19.89 -2.62
C PHE A 508 -14.17 -18.96 -3.53
N TYR A 509 -12.89 -18.74 -3.21
CA TYR A 509 -12.02 -17.83 -3.94
C TYR A 509 -11.28 -18.51 -5.11
N MET A 510 -11.49 -19.80 -5.33
CA MET A 510 -11.15 -20.47 -6.59
C MET A 510 -12.18 -20.21 -7.70
N TYR A 511 -13.37 -19.64 -7.35
CA TYR A 511 -14.42 -19.24 -8.29
C TYR A 511 -14.88 -20.35 -9.24
N GLY A 512 -14.78 -21.60 -8.82
CA GLY A 512 -15.22 -22.78 -9.59
C GLY A 512 -14.37 -23.09 -10.82
N ASN A 513 -13.15 -22.51 -10.93
CA ASN A 513 -12.25 -22.79 -12.03
C ASN A 513 -10.84 -23.16 -11.54
N ARG A 514 -10.15 -23.99 -12.33
CA ARG A 514 -8.80 -24.50 -12.02
C ARG A 514 -7.75 -23.41 -11.81
N PHE A 515 -7.95 -22.24 -12.39
CA PHE A 515 -6.97 -21.14 -12.36
C PHE A 515 -7.27 -20.12 -11.26
N GLY A 516 -8.32 -20.34 -10.43
CA GLY A 516 -8.69 -19.40 -9.38
C GLY A 516 -8.84 -17.97 -9.87
N ILE A 517 -9.46 -17.77 -11.05
CA ILE A 517 -9.65 -16.46 -11.70
C ILE A 517 -11.09 -16.02 -11.53
N ASN A 518 -11.30 -14.85 -10.97
CA ASN A 518 -12.59 -14.19 -11.01
C ASN A 518 -12.72 -13.38 -12.31
N TRP A 519 -13.38 -13.95 -13.32
CA TRP A 519 -13.56 -13.28 -14.61
C TRP A 519 -14.33 -11.96 -14.50
N ARG A 520 -15.20 -11.80 -13.47
CA ARG A 520 -15.95 -10.56 -13.22
C ARG A 520 -15.00 -9.43 -12.81
N ALA A 521 -14.01 -9.74 -11.98
CA ALA A 521 -12.98 -8.79 -11.59
C ALA A 521 -12.10 -8.39 -12.77
N LEU A 522 -11.72 -9.34 -13.63
CA LEU A 522 -10.98 -9.06 -14.85
C LEU A 522 -11.76 -8.14 -15.80
N ALA A 523 -13.03 -8.47 -16.07
CA ALA A 523 -13.89 -7.66 -16.94
C ALA A 523 -14.10 -6.24 -16.38
N ALA A 524 -14.40 -6.12 -15.09
CA ALA A 524 -14.59 -4.83 -14.44
C ALA A 524 -13.29 -3.99 -14.42
N TYR A 525 -12.14 -4.61 -14.18
CA TYR A 525 -10.85 -3.97 -14.26
C TYR A 525 -10.58 -3.41 -15.67
N LEU A 526 -10.83 -4.20 -16.71
CA LEU A 526 -10.69 -3.76 -18.10
C LEU A 526 -11.67 -2.63 -18.46
N CYS A 527 -12.91 -2.67 -17.97
CA CYS A 527 -13.86 -1.58 -18.12
C CYS A 527 -13.37 -0.27 -17.49
N GLY A 528 -12.65 -0.33 -16.38
CA GLY A 528 -12.05 0.86 -15.76
C GLY A 528 -10.84 1.39 -16.52
N VAL A 529 -10.00 0.50 -17.05
CA VAL A 529 -8.75 0.86 -17.73
C VAL A 529 -9.00 1.37 -19.18
N ALA A 530 -9.84 0.68 -19.95
CA ALA A 530 -9.98 0.88 -21.39
C ALA A 530 -10.33 2.31 -21.83
N PRO A 531 -11.23 3.06 -21.18
CA PRO A 531 -11.58 4.42 -21.62
C PRO A 531 -10.43 5.43 -21.50
N CYS A 532 -9.48 5.19 -20.59
CA CYS A 532 -8.33 6.07 -20.39
C CYS A 532 -7.11 5.69 -21.24
N LEU A 533 -7.08 4.49 -21.85
CA LEU A 533 -5.95 4.01 -22.63
C LEU A 533 -5.62 4.90 -23.85
N PRO A 534 -6.59 5.41 -24.66
CA PRO A 534 -6.24 6.26 -25.79
C PRO A 534 -5.49 7.53 -25.36
N GLY A 535 -5.96 8.21 -24.31
CA GLY A 535 -5.28 9.39 -23.77
C GLY A 535 -3.92 9.06 -23.17
N PHE A 536 -3.79 7.92 -22.49
CA PHE A 536 -2.51 7.42 -21.99
C PHE A 536 -1.49 7.17 -23.11
N ILE A 537 -1.89 6.49 -24.18
CA ILE A 537 -1.03 6.18 -25.32
C ILE A 537 -0.56 7.47 -26.01
N ALA A 538 -1.45 8.46 -26.15
CA ALA A 538 -1.11 9.74 -26.73
C ALA A 538 -0.13 10.55 -25.85
N GLU A 539 -0.30 10.54 -24.55
CA GLU A 539 0.56 11.28 -23.62
C GLU A 539 1.95 10.65 -23.45
N VAL A 540 2.03 9.31 -23.40
CA VAL A 540 3.27 8.55 -23.19
C VAL A 540 3.94 8.19 -24.53
N GLY A 541 3.14 7.96 -25.56
CA GLY A 541 3.59 7.56 -26.86
C GLY A 541 4.16 8.73 -27.67
N ALA A 542 4.86 8.65 -28.65
CA ALA A 542 5.47 9.72 -29.45
C ALA A 542 4.46 10.80 -29.89
N PRO A 543 4.91 12.03 -30.17
CA PRO A 543 4.09 13.16 -30.65
C PRO A 543 3.25 12.88 -31.93
N ALA A 544 3.44 11.72 -32.55
CA ALA A 544 2.74 11.29 -33.74
C ALA A 544 1.31 10.77 -33.53
N ILE A 545 0.93 10.44 -32.27
CA ILE A 545 -0.39 9.87 -31.99
C ILE A 545 -1.33 10.97 -31.51
N THR A 546 -2.21 11.42 -32.41
CA THR A 546 -3.26 12.38 -32.06
C THR A 546 -4.54 11.66 -31.69
N VAL A 547 -5.10 11.99 -30.53
CA VAL A 547 -6.40 11.49 -30.07
C VAL A 547 -7.38 12.64 -29.92
N SER A 548 -8.67 12.34 -29.81
CA SER A 548 -9.69 13.37 -29.59
C SER A 548 -9.48 14.08 -28.25
N ASP A 549 -9.87 15.36 -28.17
CA ASP A 549 -9.84 16.15 -26.93
C ASP A 549 -10.66 15.48 -25.81
N GLY A 550 -11.74 14.78 -26.15
CA GLY A 550 -12.52 13.99 -25.20
C GLY A 550 -11.75 12.84 -24.58
N ALA A 551 -10.91 12.13 -25.36
CA ALA A 551 -10.07 11.04 -24.83
C ALA A 551 -8.98 11.57 -23.88
N MET A 552 -8.39 12.73 -24.19
CA MET A 552 -7.44 13.40 -23.28
C MET A 552 -8.12 13.85 -21.98
N LYS A 553 -9.33 14.38 -22.05
CA LYS A 553 -10.12 14.77 -20.89
C LYS A 553 -10.48 13.58 -19.99
N LEU A 554 -10.84 12.44 -20.57
CA LEU A 554 -11.03 11.19 -19.82
C LEU A 554 -9.74 10.73 -19.11
N TYR A 555 -8.62 10.83 -19.80
CA TYR A 555 -7.31 10.52 -19.21
C TYR A 555 -6.94 11.46 -18.06
N TYR A 556 -7.23 12.77 -18.18
CA TYR A 556 -7.02 13.70 -17.08
C TYR A 556 -7.85 13.37 -15.84
N LEU A 557 -8.97 12.65 -15.98
CA LEU A 557 -9.82 12.17 -14.89
C LEU A 557 -9.57 10.68 -14.55
N SER A 558 -8.44 10.15 -14.95
CA SER A 558 -8.12 8.70 -14.93
C SER A 558 -8.44 8.00 -13.61
N TYR A 559 -8.17 8.64 -12.46
CA TYR A 559 -8.43 8.00 -11.18
C TYR A 559 -9.95 7.80 -10.94
N TRP A 560 -10.77 8.83 -11.15
CA TRP A 560 -12.22 8.73 -10.97
C TRP A 560 -12.87 7.83 -12.00
N VAL A 561 -12.45 7.93 -13.25
CA VAL A 561 -12.96 7.08 -14.34
C VAL A 561 -12.60 5.63 -14.07
N GLY A 562 -11.34 5.33 -13.79
CA GLY A 562 -10.88 3.98 -13.49
C GLY A 562 -11.58 3.37 -12.27
N TYR A 563 -11.58 4.09 -11.15
CA TYR A 563 -12.24 3.63 -9.90
C TYR A 563 -13.75 3.47 -10.07
N GLY A 564 -14.42 4.50 -10.60
CA GLY A 564 -15.89 4.52 -10.71
C GLY A 564 -16.43 3.47 -11.67
N LEU A 565 -15.82 3.33 -12.86
CA LEU A 565 -16.25 2.34 -13.84
C LEU A 565 -15.95 0.92 -13.38
N SER A 566 -14.77 0.64 -12.82
CA SER A 566 -14.46 -0.68 -12.30
C SER A 566 -15.34 -1.07 -11.11
N PHE A 567 -15.58 -0.14 -10.19
CA PHE A 567 -16.50 -0.35 -9.06
C PHE A 567 -17.92 -0.68 -9.53
N SER A 568 -18.47 0.16 -10.41
CA SER A 568 -19.85 0.00 -10.91
C SER A 568 -20.01 -1.25 -11.77
N SER A 569 -19.05 -1.53 -12.66
CA SER A 569 -19.07 -2.72 -13.52
C SER A 569 -18.95 -3.99 -12.70
N TYR A 570 -18.09 -4.03 -11.67
CA TYR A 570 -17.97 -5.19 -10.79
C TYR A 570 -19.27 -5.43 -10.01
N THR A 571 -19.86 -4.38 -9.45
CA THR A 571 -21.17 -4.48 -8.78
C THR A 571 -22.25 -5.04 -9.73
N ALA A 572 -22.34 -4.51 -10.94
CA ALA A 572 -23.31 -4.95 -11.93
C ALA A 572 -23.08 -6.41 -12.34
N LEU A 573 -21.84 -6.79 -12.64
CA LEU A 573 -21.50 -8.17 -13.00
C LEU A 573 -21.80 -9.16 -11.87
N CYS A 574 -21.54 -8.81 -10.61
CA CYS A 574 -21.84 -9.65 -9.46
C CYS A 574 -23.35 -9.70 -9.15
N TYR A 575 -24.11 -8.68 -9.54
CA TYR A 575 -25.58 -8.70 -9.45
C TYR A 575 -26.19 -9.71 -10.44
N PHE A 576 -25.76 -9.70 -11.70
CA PHE A 576 -26.25 -10.64 -12.71
C PHE A 576 -25.66 -12.05 -12.57
N PHE A 577 -24.42 -12.14 -12.12
CA PHE A 577 -23.67 -13.38 -11.95
C PHE A 577 -23.09 -13.44 -10.53
N PRO A 578 -23.83 -13.91 -9.54
CA PRO A 578 -23.41 -13.93 -8.15
C PRO A 578 -22.07 -14.65 -7.93
N VAL A 579 -21.30 -14.16 -6.95
CA VAL A 579 -20.02 -14.76 -6.55
C VAL A 579 -20.24 -15.84 -5.48
N PRO A 580 -19.43 -16.91 -5.45
CA PRO A 580 -19.56 -17.96 -4.46
C PRO A 580 -19.21 -17.45 -3.05
N GLY A 581 -19.78 -18.09 -2.02
CA GLY A 581 -19.51 -17.78 -0.62
C GLY A 581 -19.93 -16.38 -0.17
N CYS A 582 -20.81 -15.74 -0.91
CA CYS A 582 -21.38 -14.46 -0.52
C CYS A 582 -22.61 -14.67 0.37
N PRO A 583 -22.71 -14.02 1.55
CA PRO A 583 -23.88 -14.14 2.43
C PRO A 583 -25.10 -13.40 1.88
N VAL A 584 -24.95 -12.63 0.81
CA VAL A 584 -25.98 -11.81 0.17
C VAL A 584 -26.51 -12.53 -1.05
N ASN A 585 -27.77 -12.97 -1.02
CA ASN A 585 -28.43 -13.60 -2.16
C ASN A 585 -28.86 -12.58 -3.22
N ASN A 586 -29.19 -11.36 -2.80
CA ASN A 586 -29.55 -10.27 -3.70
C ASN A 586 -28.90 -8.94 -3.24
N ILE A 587 -27.97 -8.41 -4.06
CA ILE A 587 -27.19 -7.21 -3.74
C ILE A 587 -28.08 -5.97 -3.50
N ILE A 588 -29.25 -5.89 -4.12
CA ILE A 588 -30.15 -4.74 -3.99
C ILE A 588 -31.11 -4.92 -2.80
N LYS A 589 -31.68 -6.12 -2.64
CA LYS A 589 -32.76 -6.37 -1.68
C LYS A 589 -32.26 -6.71 -0.28
N ASP A 590 -31.20 -7.50 -0.19
CA ASP A 590 -30.67 -7.94 1.09
C ASP A 590 -29.98 -6.76 1.78
N LYS A 591 -30.38 -6.50 3.03
CA LYS A 591 -29.80 -5.47 3.87
C LYS A 591 -29.02 -6.12 4.99
N GLY A 592 -27.88 -5.57 5.34
CA GLY A 592 -27.06 -6.06 6.45
C GLY A 592 -25.57 -5.84 6.21
N TRP A 593 -24.82 -5.93 7.28
CA TRP A 593 -23.37 -5.90 7.29
C TRP A 593 -22.89 -7.15 7.98
N PHE A 594 -22.07 -7.97 7.32
CA PHE A 594 -21.72 -9.34 7.72
C PHE A 594 -20.25 -9.49 8.12
N GLN A 595 -19.57 -8.36 8.37
CA GLN A 595 -18.19 -8.37 8.84
C GLN A 595 -18.08 -9.14 10.16
N ARG A 596 -17.13 -10.08 10.23
CA ARG A 596 -16.80 -10.80 11.45
C ARG A 596 -15.44 -10.31 11.95
N TRP A 597 -15.32 -10.21 13.26
CA TRP A 597 -14.05 -10.02 13.94
C TRP A 597 -13.56 -11.39 14.38
N ILE A 598 -12.46 -11.86 13.85
CA ILE A 598 -11.89 -13.17 14.14
C ILE A 598 -10.50 -12.96 14.73
N ASP A 599 -10.19 -13.66 15.82
CA ASP A 599 -8.83 -13.74 16.37
C ASP A 599 -7.99 -14.74 15.56
N VAL A 600 -6.66 -14.61 15.64
CA VAL A 600 -5.76 -15.50 14.88
C VAL A 600 -5.80 -16.92 15.45
N GLU A 601 -6.02 -17.06 16.74
CA GLU A 601 -6.15 -18.35 17.44
C GLU A 601 -7.32 -19.15 16.86
N ASP A 602 -8.51 -18.52 16.76
CA ASP A 602 -9.68 -19.13 16.15
C ASP A 602 -9.41 -19.49 14.67
N PHE A 603 -8.66 -18.67 13.97
CA PHE A 603 -8.29 -18.92 12.58
C PHE A 603 -7.33 -20.12 12.44
N GLU A 604 -6.35 -20.26 13.32
CA GLU A 604 -5.38 -21.36 13.27
C GLU A 604 -6.06 -22.71 13.60
N GLU A 605 -7.04 -22.72 14.49
CA GLU A 605 -7.84 -23.88 14.81
C GLU A 605 -8.74 -24.29 13.61
N ASP A 606 -9.54 -23.35 13.10
CA ASP A 606 -10.35 -23.57 11.89
C ASP A 606 -9.51 -24.02 10.67
N TRP A 607 -8.28 -23.49 10.54
CA TRP A 607 -7.37 -23.83 9.45
C TRP A 607 -6.87 -25.28 9.54
N ARG A 608 -6.50 -25.74 10.76
CA ARG A 608 -6.09 -27.13 10.99
C ARG A 608 -7.21 -28.11 10.67
N GLU A 609 -8.40 -27.86 11.19
CA GLU A 609 -9.57 -28.67 10.90
C GLU A 609 -9.90 -28.73 9.40
N THR A 610 -9.68 -27.63 8.68
CA THR A 610 -9.93 -27.58 7.23
C THR A 610 -8.91 -28.43 6.47
N ILE A 611 -7.62 -28.34 6.82
CA ILE A 611 -6.56 -29.16 6.20
C ILE A 611 -6.76 -30.64 6.49
N GLU A 612 -7.11 -31.00 7.72
CA GLU A 612 -7.33 -32.39 8.09
C GLU A 612 -8.50 -33.00 7.31
N ARG A 613 -9.61 -32.25 7.17
CA ARG A 613 -10.78 -32.69 6.39
C ARG A 613 -10.45 -32.88 4.92
N ASP A 614 -9.69 -31.94 4.38
CA ASP A 614 -9.32 -31.94 2.98
C ASP A 614 -8.35 -33.09 2.64
N ASN A 615 -7.43 -33.42 3.54
CA ASN A 615 -6.54 -34.57 3.41
C ASN A 615 -7.32 -35.91 3.47
N LEU A 616 -8.34 -35.99 4.33
CA LEU A 616 -9.19 -37.18 4.42
C LEU A 616 -10.01 -37.39 3.14
N ASP A 617 -10.45 -36.31 2.49
CA ASP A 617 -11.20 -36.41 1.23
C ASP A 617 -10.29 -36.83 0.06
N ASP A 618 -9.05 -36.39 -0.01
CA ASP A 618 -8.07 -36.81 -1.01
C ASP A 618 -7.67 -38.30 -0.83
N ASP A 619 -7.46 -38.72 0.40
CA ASP A 619 -7.18 -40.13 0.71
C ASP A 619 -8.35 -41.04 0.36
N SER A 620 -9.62 -40.59 0.53
CA SER A 620 -10.80 -41.34 0.14
C SER A 620 -10.93 -41.48 -1.38
N ILE A 621 -10.58 -40.46 -2.14
CA ILE A 621 -10.60 -40.50 -3.61
C ILE A 621 -9.51 -41.44 -4.14
N SER A 622 -8.32 -41.45 -3.53
CA SER A 622 -7.24 -42.37 -3.93
C SER A 622 -7.57 -43.84 -3.66
N ILE A 623 -8.35 -44.13 -2.63
CA ILE A 623 -8.81 -45.49 -2.31
C ILE A 623 -9.84 -45.96 -3.35
N TYR A 624 -10.75 -45.09 -3.81
CA TYR A 624 -11.75 -45.48 -4.84
C TYR A 624 -11.10 -45.65 -6.23
N GLU A 625 -10.11 -44.85 -6.62
CA GLU A 625 -9.38 -45.04 -7.87
C GLU A 625 -8.57 -46.35 -7.90
N HIS A 626 -8.07 -46.83 -6.74
CA HIS A 626 -7.36 -48.11 -6.64
C HIS A 626 -8.26 -49.35 -6.57
N GLU A 627 -9.50 -49.23 -6.17
CA GLU A 627 -10.48 -50.33 -6.20
C GLU A 627 -11.05 -50.55 -7.60
N ASP A 628 -11.24 -49.51 -8.40
CA ASP A 628 -11.74 -49.65 -9.78
C ASP A 628 -10.69 -50.23 -10.75
N GLU A 629 -9.38 -50.06 -10.51
CA GLU A 629 -8.35 -50.74 -11.31
C GLU A 629 -8.20 -52.23 -11.01
N LYS A 630 -8.69 -52.76 -9.87
CA LYS A 630 -8.64 -54.18 -9.53
C LYS A 630 -9.83 -55.00 -10.02
N THR A 631 -10.84 -54.32 -10.57
CA THR A 631 -12.07 -55.00 -11.06
C THR A 631 -12.06 -55.23 -12.59
N PHE A 632 -10.96 -54.84 -13.29
CA PHE A 632 -10.80 -55.01 -14.74
C PHE A 632 -9.57 -55.85 -15.14
N ILE A 633 -9.21 -56.89 -14.37
CA ILE A 633 -8.30 -57.93 -14.80
C ILE A 633 -8.97 -59.31 -14.66
#